data_cfd7a0493b76e4dc7f73774e88478551
#
_entry.id   cfd7a0493b76e4dc7f73774e88478551
#
_cell.length_a   1.000
_cell.length_b   1.000
_cell.length_c   1.000
_cell.angle_alpha   90.00
_cell.angle_beta   90.00
_cell.angle_gamma   90.00
#
_symmetry.space_group_name_H-M   'P 1'
#
loop_
_entity.id
_entity.type
_entity.pdbx_description
1 polymer ?
#
loop_
_entity_poly.entity_id
_entity_poly.type
_entity_poly.pdbx_seq_one_letter_code
_entity_poly.pdbx_strand_id
1 'polypeptide(L)'
;MSYVYKDGSLLVRALTHKSFGSDQNERLEFLGDSVLNLAVSDLLYRHFDHQDEGELTRVRAHLVRQDTLHKLALTLKLPDVLRLSDGEAKGGGAQRPSILADAVEAIIGAIYLDGGFDQARGLVLRLFEPLVGQTTSEVWRKDAKTALQEWLQGRKLALPKYRIDATRGKAHEQVFVVVCEVTAKGWSVAGEGPSRRAAEQIAAQQALDRLEAGGA
;
A
#
# COMPACT_ATOMS: atom_id res chain seq x y z
N MET A 1 20.85 4.24 -10.42
CA MET A 1 20.04 3.81 -11.61
C MET A 1 20.97 3.62 -12.77
N SER A 2 20.78 2.52 -13.54
CA SER A 2 21.66 2.23 -14.70
C SER A 2 20.93 2.36 -16.05
N TYR A 3 19.85 3.16 -16.12
CA TYR A 3 19.17 3.46 -17.38
C TYR A 3 19.77 4.71 -18.02
N VAL A 4 20.10 4.63 -19.31
CA VAL A 4 20.61 5.75 -20.11
C VAL A 4 19.47 6.23 -21.00
N TYR A 5 18.99 7.44 -20.76
CA TYR A 5 17.91 8.04 -21.53
C TYR A 5 18.39 8.41 -22.94
N LYS A 6 17.54 8.14 -23.93
CA LYS A 6 17.68 8.66 -25.29
C LYS A 6 17.28 10.13 -25.33
N ASP A 7 16.19 10.47 -24.63
CA ASP A 7 15.72 11.83 -24.41
C ASP A 7 15.85 12.21 -22.92
N GLY A 8 16.91 12.94 -22.58
CA GLY A 8 17.17 13.41 -21.22
C GLY A 8 16.11 14.37 -20.69
N SER A 9 15.29 15.01 -21.54
CA SER A 9 14.23 15.92 -21.12
C SER A 9 13.15 15.19 -20.32
N LEU A 10 12.90 13.91 -20.59
CA LEU A 10 11.95 13.09 -19.86
C LEU A 10 12.37 12.90 -18.39
N LEU A 11 13.66 12.70 -18.11
CA LEU A 11 14.15 12.62 -16.74
C LEU A 11 14.02 13.97 -16.02
N VAL A 12 14.38 15.06 -16.70
CA VAL A 12 14.23 16.41 -16.13
C VAL A 12 12.78 16.69 -15.77
N ARG A 13 11.84 16.35 -16.65
CA ARG A 13 10.40 16.47 -16.38
C ARG A 13 9.95 15.60 -15.21
N ALA A 14 10.39 14.32 -15.16
CA ALA A 14 10.03 13.41 -14.06
C ALA A 14 10.50 13.92 -12.69
N LEU A 15 11.61 14.64 -12.65
CA LEU A 15 12.16 15.25 -11.43
C LEU A 15 11.60 16.67 -11.14
N THR A 16 10.72 17.20 -11.96
CA THR A 16 10.16 18.56 -11.83
C THR A 16 8.77 18.49 -11.21
N HIS A 17 8.66 18.97 -9.97
CA HIS A 17 7.36 19.08 -9.27
C HIS A 17 6.54 20.26 -9.84
N LYS A 18 5.21 20.17 -9.75
CA LYS A 18 4.26 21.21 -10.24
C LYS A 18 4.49 22.61 -9.68
N SER A 19 5.12 22.74 -8.52
CA SER A 19 5.47 24.04 -7.96
C SER A 19 6.54 24.79 -8.77
N PHE A 20 7.35 24.07 -9.56
CA PHE A 20 8.47 24.66 -10.30
C PHE A 20 8.05 25.29 -11.62
N GLY A 21 7.04 24.75 -12.30
CA GLY A 21 6.58 25.25 -13.59
C GLY A 21 5.57 24.32 -14.28
N SER A 22 5.21 24.65 -15.51
CA SER A 22 4.18 23.93 -16.30
C SER A 22 4.66 22.62 -16.90
N ASP A 23 5.98 22.48 -17.20
CA ASP A 23 6.56 21.24 -17.70
C ASP A 23 7.01 20.35 -16.53
N GLN A 24 6.04 19.71 -15.90
CA GLN A 24 6.14 19.03 -14.62
C GLN A 24 5.72 17.55 -14.71
N ASN A 25 5.82 16.82 -13.60
CA ASN A 25 5.80 15.35 -13.56
C ASN A 25 4.42 14.70 -13.45
N GLU A 26 3.31 15.42 -13.16
CA GLU A 26 2.00 14.77 -12.88
C GLU A 26 1.52 13.80 -13.99
N ARG A 27 1.74 14.14 -15.26
CA ARG A 27 1.36 13.24 -16.36
C ARG A 27 2.27 12.00 -16.46
N LEU A 28 3.53 12.14 -16.10
CA LEU A 28 4.46 11.00 -16.04
C LEU A 28 4.18 10.12 -14.82
N GLU A 29 3.83 10.70 -13.68
CA GLU A 29 3.34 10.03 -12.48
C GLU A 29 2.12 9.16 -12.82
N PHE A 30 1.06 9.76 -13.40
CA PHE A 30 -0.16 9.04 -13.80
C PHE A 30 0.15 7.81 -14.68
N LEU A 31 1.04 7.97 -15.67
CA LEU A 31 1.44 6.88 -16.55
C LEU A 31 2.32 5.86 -15.81
N GLY A 32 3.23 6.36 -14.99
CA GLY A 32 4.16 5.54 -14.21
C GLY A 32 3.49 4.68 -13.17
N ASP A 33 2.46 5.18 -12.47
CA ASP A 33 1.62 4.40 -11.57
C ASP A 33 1.04 3.16 -12.27
N SER A 34 0.46 3.36 -13.47
CA SER A 34 -0.10 2.25 -14.25
C SER A 34 0.96 1.21 -14.65
N VAL A 35 2.14 1.67 -15.09
CA VAL A 35 3.27 0.80 -15.45
C VAL A 35 3.81 0.06 -14.23
N LEU A 36 3.95 0.75 -13.10
CA LEU A 36 4.38 0.18 -11.82
C LEU A 36 3.43 -0.93 -11.37
N ASN A 37 2.13 -0.65 -11.34
CA ASN A 37 1.11 -1.62 -10.95
C ASN A 37 1.15 -2.87 -11.83
N LEU A 38 1.28 -2.71 -13.15
CA LEU A 38 1.40 -3.84 -14.07
C LEU A 38 2.67 -4.66 -13.83
N ALA A 39 3.82 -3.98 -13.70
CA ALA A 39 5.11 -4.65 -13.51
C ALA A 39 5.19 -5.39 -12.17
N VAL A 40 4.65 -4.81 -11.09
CA VAL A 40 4.57 -5.48 -9.79
C VAL A 40 3.58 -6.63 -9.82
N SER A 41 2.45 -6.51 -10.54
CA SER A 41 1.51 -7.63 -10.73
C SER A 41 2.16 -8.81 -11.46
N ASP A 42 2.90 -8.56 -12.54
CA ASP A 42 3.65 -9.59 -13.27
C ASP A 42 4.72 -10.26 -12.38
N LEU A 43 5.43 -9.45 -11.58
CA LEU A 43 6.41 -9.96 -10.60
C LEU A 43 5.75 -10.91 -9.58
N LEU A 44 4.66 -10.48 -8.96
CA LEU A 44 3.96 -11.27 -7.94
C LEU A 44 3.36 -12.55 -8.53
N TYR A 45 2.72 -12.45 -9.69
CA TYR A 45 2.13 -13.59 -10.40
C TYR A 45 3.17 -14.68 -10.73
N ARG A 46 4.39 -14.27 -11.10
CA ARG A 46 5.50 -15.22 -11.40
C ARG A 46 6.20 -15.74 -10.16
N HIS A 47 6.16 -14.99 -9.06
CA HIS A 47 6.87 -15.36 -7.84
C HIS A 47 6.05 -16.28 -6.94
N PHE A 48 4.72 -16.19 -7.01
CA PHE A 48 3.79 -16.90 -6.13
C PHE A 48 2.77 -17.72 -6.93
N ASP A 49 3.00 -19.04 -6.99
CA ASP A 49 2.18 -19.94 -7.81
C ASP A 49 0.86 -20.39 -7.15
N HIS A 50 0.71 -20.19 -5.83
CA HIS A 50 -0.39 -20.76 -5.06
C HIS A 50 -1.31 -19.74 -4.38
N GLN A 51 -0.96 -18.46 -4.46
CA GLN A 51 -1.71 -17.37 -3.85
C GLN A 51 -2.94 -16.99 -4.69
N ASP A 52 -4.05 -16.72 -3.99
CA ASP A 52 -5.26 -16.26 -4.65
C ASP A 52 -5.15 -14.79 -5.14
N GLU A 53 -6.10 -14.37 -5.98
CA GLU A 53 -6.14 -13.00 -6.52
C GLU A 53 -6.18 -11.94 -5.42
N GLY A 54 -6.98 -12.18 -4.36
CA GLY A 54 -7.10 -11.25 -3.24
C GLY A 54 -5.80 -11.09 -2.46
N GLU A 55 -5.04 -12.18 -2.28
CA GLU A 55 -3.71 -12.17 -1.65
C GLU A 55 -2.72 -11.37 -2.50
N LEU A 56 -2.62 -11.66 -3.78
CA LEU A 56 -1.75 -10.93 -4.71
C LEU A 56 -2.10 -9.44 -4.76
N THR A 57 -3.39 -9.10 -4.77
CA THR A 57 -3.85 -7.70 -4.76
C THR A 57 -3.47 -6.97 -3.47
N ARG A 58 -3.56 -7.63 -2.30
CA ARG A 58 -3.13 -7.04 -1.02
C ARG A 58 -1.64 -6.77 -0.98
N VAL A 59 -0.83 -7.76 -1.40
CA VAL A 59 0.63 -7.60 -1.45
C VAL A 59 1.03 -6.52 -2.44
N ARG A 60 0.43 -6.47 -3.62
CA ARG A 60 0.66 -5.38 -4.57
C ARG A 60 0.37 -4.03 -3.93
N ALA A 61 -0.82 -3.83 -3.36
CA ALA A 61 -1.19 -2.58 -2.71
C ALA A 61 -0.22 -2.18 -1.58
N HIS A 62 0.31 -3.15 -0.84
CA HIS A 62 1.33 -2.90 0.17
C HIS A 62 2.66 -2.46 -0.43
N LEU A 63 3.08 -3.08 -1.53
CA LEU A 63 4.35 -2.79 -2.19
C LEU A 63 4.35 -1.43 -2.89
N VAL A 64 3.26 -1.06 -3.57
CA VAL A 64 3.20 0.20 -4.34
C VAL A 64 2.69 1.40 -3.55
N ARG A 65 2.44 1.25 -2.24
CA ARG A 65 1.95 2.36 -1.39
C ARG A 65 3.00 3.46 -1.24
N GLN A 66 2.51 4.69 -0.97
CA GLN A 66 3.34 5.88 -0.78
C GLN A 66 4.55 5.67 0.14
N ASP A 67 4.37 4.99 1.30
CA ASP A 67 5.47 4.76 2.25
C ASP A 67 6.61 3.92 1.66
N THR A 68 6.30 2.96 0.82
CA THR A 68 7.30 2.12 0.14
C THR A 68 8.03 2.93 -0.92
N LEU A 69 7.29 3.65 -1.76
CA LEU A 69 7.85 4.52 -2.80
C LEU A 69 8.72 5.63 -2.19
N HIS A 70 8.29 6.22 -1.08
CA HIS A 70 9.08 7.18 -0.32
C HIS A 70 10.44 6.60 0.11
N LYS A 71 10.48 5.39 0.70
CA LYS A 71 11.73 4.73 1.09
C LYS A 71 12.64 4.47 -0.12
N LEU A 72 12.07 4.05 -1.23
CA LEU A 72 12.81 3.85 -2.49
C LEU A 72 13.36 5.18 -3.00
N ALA A 73 12.59 6.26 -2.95
CA ALA A 73 13.03 7.61 -3.35
C ALA A 73 14.23 8.08 -2.53
N LEU A 74 14.22 7.84 -1.20
CA LEU A 74 15.36 8.15 -0.32
C LEU A 74 16.60 7.32 -0.68
N THR A 75 16.43 6.03 -0.96
CA THR A 75 17.53 5.15 -1.40
C THR A 75 18.12 5.60 -2.73
N LEU A 76 17.29 6.13 -3.63
CA LEU A 76 17.68 6.69 -4.90
C LEU A 76 18.23 8.13 -4.79
N LYS A 77 18.26 8.72 -3.59
CA LYS A 77 18.68 10.11 -3.33
C LYS A 77 17.91 11.15 -4.13
N LEU A 78 16.62 10.92 -4.35
CA LEU A 78 15.77 11.86 -5.10
C LEU A 78 15.65 13.24 -4.45
N PRO A 79 15.66 13.39 -3.11
CA PRO A 79 15.63 14.71 -2.48
C PRO A 79 16.69 15.69 -3.01
N ASP A 80 17.87 15.17 -3.40
CA ASP A 80 19.02 15.97 -3.82
C ASP A 80 18.89 16.49 -5.27
N VAL A 81 17.97 15.93 -6.04
CA VAL A 81 17.84 16.19 -7.50
C VAL A 81 16.46 16.68 -7.91
N LEU A 82 15.48 16.73 -6.98
CA LEU A 82 14.14 17.24 -7.25
C LEU A 82 14.18 18.75 -7.56
N ARG A 83 13.40 19.16 -8.55
CA ARG A 83 13.23 20.54 -8.94
C ARG A 83 11.91 21.06 -8.36
N LEU A 84 12.05 21.94 -7.38
CA LEU A 84 10.95 22.57 -6.62
C LEU A 84 11.05 24.08 -6.74
N SER A 85 9.92 24.78 -6.60
CA SER A 85 9.99 26.23 -6.38
C SER A 85 10.69 26.54 -5.06
N ASP A 86 11.23 27.76 -4.92
CA ASP A 86 11.88 28.20 -3.68
C ASP A 86 10.95 28.08 -2.47
N GLY A 87 9.66 28.38 -2.64
CA GLY A 87 8.67 28.28 -1.57
C GLY A 87 8.45 26.83 -1.11
N GLU A 88 8.31 25.90 -2.06
CA GLU A 88 8.13 24.47 -1.76
C GLU A 88 9.40 23.86 -1.15
N ALA A 89 10.57 24.22 -1.66
CA ALA A 89 11.85 23.77 -1.12
C ALA A 89 12.05 24.23 0.34
N LYS A 90 11.81 25.52 0.63
CA LYS A 90 11.87 26.08 1.99
C LYS A 90 10.81 25.46 2.92
N GLY A 91 9.66 25.05 2.39
CA GLY A 91 8.59 24.34 3.10
C GLY A 91 8.87 22.85 3.37
N GLY A 92 10.06 22.36 3.06
CA GLY A 92 10.44 20.96 3.27
C GLY A 92 9.93 19.99 2.20
N GLY A 93 9.51 20.50 1.03
CA GLY A 93 8.95 19.71 -0.06
C GLY A 93 9.86 18.60 -0.54
N ALA A 94 11.18 18.81 -0.53
CA ALA A 94 12.17 17.81 -0.94
C ALA A 94 12.19 16.55 -0.02
N GLN A 95 11.63 16.64 1.18
CA GLN A 95 11.51 15.50 2.12
C GLN A 95 10.06 15.01 2.26
N ARG A 96 9.10 15.61 1.54
CA ARG A 96 7.69 15.27 1.66
C ARG A 96 7.42 13.90 1.01
N PRO A 97 6.84 12.94 1.77
CA PRO A 97 6.64 11.57 1.28
C PRO A 97 5.85 11.47 -0.03
N SER A 98 4.78 12.28 -0.20
CA SER A 98 3.99 12.27 -1.43
C SER A 98 4.81 12.73 -2.63
N ILE A 99 5.52 13.88 -2.54
CA ILE A 99 6.33 14.40 -3.65
C ILE A 99 7.41 13.41 -4.09
N LEU A 100 7.99 12.71 -3.13
CA LEU A 100 9.03 11.70 -3.39
C LEU A 100 8.46 10.44 -4.03
N ALA A 101 7.28 9.98 -3.59
CA ALA A 101 6.58 8.86 -4.19
C ALA A 101 6.18 9.15 -5.64
N ASP A 102 5.55 10.32 -5.87
CA ASP A 102 5.13 10.78 -7.19
C ASP A 102 6.33 10.87 -8.17
N ALA A 103 7.49 11.28 -7.67
CA ALA A 103 8.73 11.35 -8.48
C ALA A 103 9.24 9.94 -8.88
N VAL A 104 9.11 8.93 -8.02
CA VAL A 104 9.46 7.53 -8.39
C VAL A 104 8.56 7.04 -9.51
N GLU A 105 7.26 7.25 -9.40
CA GLU A 105 6.31 6.87 -10.44
C GLU A 105 6.59 7.64 -11.73
N ALA A 106 6.83 8.94 -11.66
CA ALA A 106 7.16 9.74 -12.82
C ALA A 106 8.43 9.27 -13.54
N ILE A 107 9.45 8.82 -12.82
CA ILE A 107 10.67 8.23 -13.40
C ILE A 107 10.34 6.93 -14.14
N ILE A 108 9.48 6.08 -13.58
CA ILE A 108 9.03 4.85 -14.23
C ILE A 108 8.29 5.19 -15.53
N GLY A 109 7.39 6.18 -15.50
CA GLY A 109 6.68 6.68 -16.67
C GLY A 109 7.61 7.27 -17.73
N ALA A 110 8.64 8.00 -17.32
CA ALA A 110 9.66 8.57 -18.22
C ALA A 110 10.46 7.46 -18.93
N ILE A 111 10.91 6.44 -18.20
CA ILE A 111 11.62 5.29 -18.78
C ILE A 111 10.72 4.51 -19.74
N TYR A 112 9.43 4.36 -19.39
CA TYR A 112 8.46 3.71 -20.27
C TYR A 112 8.33 4.46 -21.61
N LEU A 113 8.23 5.79 -21.59
CA LEU A 113 8.14 6.57 -22.83
C LEU A 113 9.42 6.52 -23.65
N ASP A 114 10.59 6.53 -23.01
CA ASP A 114 11.88 6.56 -23.66
C ASP A 114 12.34 5.19 -24.18
N GLY A 115 12.11 4.12 -23.41
CA GLY A 115 12.65 2.79 -23.67
C GLY A 115 11.63 1.66 -23.77
N GLY A 116 10.35 1.95 -23.58
CA GLY A 116 9.28 0.95 -23.60
C GLY A 116 9.12 0.17 -22.29
N PHE A 117 8.14 -0.73 -22.30
CA PHE A 117 7.74 -1.47 -21.09
C PHE A 117 8.87 -2.32 -20.49
N ASP A 118 9.66 -3.01 -21.31
CA ASP A 118 10.71 -3.90 -20.81
C ASP A 118 11.78 -3.15 -20.00
N GLN A 119 12.12 -1.93 -20.40
CA GLN A 119 13.08 -1.10 -19.68
C GLN A 119 12.49 -0.61 -18.34
N ALA A 120 11.25 -0.14 -18.35
CA ALA A 120 10.55 0.27 -17.15
C ALA A 120 10.35 -0.91 -16.19
N ARG A 121 9.90 -2.07 -16.70
CA ARG A 121 9.80 -3.32 -15.94
C ARG A 121 11.13 -3.72 -15.33
N GLY A 122 12.22 -3.65 -16.09
CA GLY A 122 13.56 -3.94 -15.58
C GLY A 122 13.98 -3.05 -14.40
N LEU A 123 13.58 -1.77 -14.38
CA LEU A 123 13.78 -0.90 -13.21
C LEU A 123 12.92 -1.37 -12.04
N VAL A 124 11.62 -1.61 -12.26
CA VAL A 124 10.69 -2.04 -11.22
C VAL A 124 11.16 -3.34 -10.58
N LEU A 125 11.57 -4.34 -11.35
CA LEU A 125 12.08 -5.61 -10.80
C LEU A 125 13.27 -5.38 -9.87
N ARG A 126 14.26 -4.60 -10.28
CA ARG A 126 15.44 -4.30 -9.44
C ARG A 126 15.08 -3.63 -8.10
N LEU A 127 14.03 -2.80 -8.08
CA LEU A 127 13.60 -2.10 -6.87
C LEU A 127 12.71 -2.96 -5.97
N PHE A 128 11.87 -3.82 -6.55
CA PHE A 128 10.79 -4.48 -5.82
C PHE A 128 11.07 -5.96 -5.50
N GLU A 129 11.88 -6.69 -6.29
CA GLU A 129 12.26 -8.08 -5.96
C GLU A 129 12.80 -8.24 -4.54
N PRO A 130 13.71 -7.37 -4.04
CA PRO A 130 14.18 -7.47 -2.66
C PRO A 130 13.07 -7.25 -1.62
N LEU A 131 12.05 -6.46 -1.95
CA LEU A 131 10.92 -6.17 -1.07
C LEU A 131 9.92 -7.32 -1.01
N VAL A 132 9.72 -8.03 -2.13
CA VAL A 132 8.86 -9.21 -2.21
C VAL A 132 9.34 -10.29 -1.24
N GLY A 133 10.65 -10.56 -1.21
CA GLY A 133 11.25 -11.52 -0.28
C GLY A 133 11.14 -11.14 1.21
N GLN A 134 10.87 -9.88 1.51
CA GLN A 134 10.69 -9.36 2.88
C GLN A 134 9.21 -9.28 3.29
N THR A 135 8.28 -9.69 2.42
CA THR A 135 6.85 -9.61 2.69
C THR A 135 6.47 -10.57 3.83
N THR A 136 5.98 -9.99 4.93
CA THR A 136 5.61 -10.77 6.12
C THR A 136 4.24 -11.43 5.97
N SER A 137 3.97 -12.46 6.79
CA SER A 137 2.67 -13.12 6.84
C SER A 137 1.50 -12.16 7.15
N GLU A 138 1.77 -11.03 7.80
CA GLU A 138 0.75 -10.00 8.06
C GLU A 138 0.20 -9.36 6.79
N VAL A 139 1.05 -9.13 5.78
CA VAL A 139 0.64 -8.53 4.50
C VAL A 139 -0.24 -9.49 3.71
N TRP A 140 0.01 -10.79 3.82
CA TRP A 140 -0.77 -11.83 3.17
C TRP A 140 -2.13 -12.04 3.82
N ARG A 141 -2.22 -11.81 5.13
CA ARG A 141 -3.49 -12.00 5.86
C ARG A 141 -4.55 -11.02 5.38
N LYS A 142 -5.70 -11.57 5.10
CA LYS A 142 -6.90 -10.77 4.86
C LYS A 142 -7.25 -10.01 6.14
N ASP A 143 -7.68 -8.77 5.96
CA ASP A 143 -8.31 -7.98 7.02
C ASP A 143 -9.40 -8.81 7.68
N ALA A 144 -9.28 -9.08 8.98
CA ALA A 144 -10.15 -10.01 9.68
C ALA A 144 -11.63 -9.60 9.60
N LYS A 145 -11.93 -8.29 9.60
CA LYS A 145 -13.29 -7.80 9.42
C LYS A 145 -13.85 -8.16 8.05
N THR A 146 -13.03 -7.99 7.01
CA THR A 146 -13.40 -8.35 5.63
C THR A 146 -13.58 -9.85 5.50
N ALA A 147 -12.67 -10.65 6.04
CA ALA A 147 -12.77 -12.11 6.03
C ALA A 147 -14.03 -12.61 6.74
N LEU A 148 -14.34 -12.06 7.93
CA LEU A 148 -15.56 -12.40 8.66
C LEU A 148 -16.83 -12.01 7.89
N GLN A 149 -16.82 -10.83 7.27
CA GLN A 149 -17.94 -10.37 6.45
C GLN A 149 -18.20 -11.31 5.28
N GLU A 150 -17.16 -11.69 4.52
CA GLU A 150 -17.29 -12.60 3.39
C GLU A 150 -17.71 -14.01 3.82
N TRP A 151 -17.16 -14.50 4.95
CA TRP A 151 -17.56 -15.81 5.50
C TRP A 151 -19.06 -15.86 5.79
N LEU A 152 -19.60 -14.79 6.38
CA LEU A 152 -21.03 -14.68 6.67
C LEU A 152 -21.87 -14.48 5.42
N GLN A 153 -21.45 -13.60 4.49
CA GLN A 153 -22.13 -13.36 3.22
C GLN A 153 -22.19 -14.61 2.34
N GLY A 154 -21.10 -15.37 2.23
CA GLY A 154 -21.05 -16.62 1.47
C GLY A 154 -22.06 -17.66 1.98
N ARG A 155 -22.49 -17.53 3.25
CA ARG A 155 -23.52 -18.39 3.88
C ARG A 155 -24.89 -17.71 3.99
N LYS A 156 -25.05 -16.53 3.37
CA LYS A 156 -26.28 -15.70 3.41
C LYS A 156 -26.70 -15.35 4.85
N LEU A 157 -25.75 -15.19 5.75
CA LEU A 157 -25.96 -14.80 7.14
C LEU A 157 -25.85 -13.28 7.31
N ALA A 158 -26.46 -12.76 8.37
CA ALA A 158 -26.39 -11.34 8.71
C ALA A 158 -24.95 -10.91 9.03
N LEU A 159 -24.57 -9.70 8.59
CA LEU A 159 -23.26 -9.12 8.84
C LEU A 159 -23.00 -8.90 10.33
N PRO A 160 -21.72 -8.94 10.76
CA PRO A 160 -21.35 -8.72 12.13
C PRO A 160 -21.58 -7.25 12.53
N LYS A 161 -21.94 -7.00 13.78
CA LYS A 161 -22.07 -5.67 14.35
C LYS A 161 -20.93 -5.41 15.32
N TYR A 162 -20.38 -4.18 15.27
CA TYR A 162 -19.29 -3.77 16.14
C TYR A 162 -19.74 -2.60 17.02
N ARG A 163 -19.52 -2.72 18.32
CA ARG A 163 -19.76 -1.63 19.26
C ARG A 163 -18.56 -1.46 20.19
N ILE A 164 -18.26 -0.21 20.55
CA ILE A 164 -17.29 0.07 21.61
C ILE A 164 -17.96 -0.28 22.93
N ASP A 165 -17.32 -1.13 23.72
CA ASP A 165 -17.78 -1.53 25.04
C ASP A 165 -17.14 -0.66 26.13
N ALA A 166 -15.83 -0.39 25.98
CA ALA A 166 -15.08 0.47 26.88
C ALA A 166 -13.92 1.18 26.18
N THR A 167 -13.53 2.31 26.72
CA THR A 167 -12.24 2.97 26.41
C THR A 167 -11.52 3.20 27.72
N ARG A 168 -10.30 2.68 27.86
CA ARG A 168 -9.50 2.73 29.08
C ARG A 168 -8.20 3.49 28.83
N GLY A 169 -7.59 4.05 29.86
CA GLY A 169 -6.30 4.74 29.80
C GLY A 169 -6.40 6.25 29.52
N LYS A 170 -5.25 6.95 29.62
CA LYS A 170 -5.13 8.39 29.33
C LYS A 170 -5.08 8.63 27.83
N ALA A 171 -5.32 9.86 27.37
CA ALA A 171 -5.43 10.23 25.95
C ALA A 171 -4.31 9.71 25.03
N HIS A 172 -3.10 9.54 25.53
CA HIS A 172 -1.94 9.07 24.78
C HIS A 172 -1.65 7.55 24.92
N GLU A 173 -2.43 6.85 25.79
CA GLU A 173 -2.32 5.41 26.07
C GLU A 173 -3.70 4.73 26.07
N GLN A 174 -4.58 5.18 25.21
CA GLN A 174 -5.94 4.63 25.17
C GLN A 174 -5.96 3.19 24.67
N VAL A 175 -6.72 2.36 25.37
CA VAL A 175 -7.07 1.01 24.95
C VAL A 175 -8.58 0.98 24.69
N PHE A 176 -8.93 0.60 23.48
CA PHE A 176 -10.32 0.42 23.06
C PHE A 176 -10.71 -1.04 23.23
N VAL A 177 -11.87 -1.27 23.85
CA VAL A 177 -12.51 -2.59 23.91
C VAL A 177 -13.69 -2.57 22.96
N VAL A 178 -13.69 -3.44 21.96
CA VAL A 178 -14.76 -3.54 20.97
C VAL A 178 -15.37 -4.93 21.01
N VAL A 179 -16.67 -5.00 21.03
CA VAL A 179 -17.44 -6.24 20.92
C VAL A 179 -17.90 -6.41 19.48
N CYS A 180 -17.60 -7.58 18.91
CA CYS A 180 -18.13 -8.07 17.64
C CYS A 180 -19.28 -9.03 17.92
N GLU A 181 -20.50 -8.68 17.50
CA GLU A 181 -21.69 -9.49 17.62
C GLU A 181 -21.96 -10.24 16.31
N VAL A 182 -21.98 -11.56 16.36
CA VAL A 182 -22.37 -12.44 15.26
C VAL A 182 -23.81 -12.89 15.51
N THR A 183 -24.76 -12.01 15.18
CA THR A 183 -26.21 -12.18 15.46
C THR A 183 -26.76 -13.49 14.90
N ALA A 184 -26.30 -13.90 13.72
CA ALA A 184 -26.73 -15.15 13.09
C ALA A 184 -26.33 -16.43 13.87
N LYS A 185 -25.41 -16.30 14.80
CA LYS A 185 -24.92 -17.39 15.66
C LYS A 185 -25.26 -17.19 17.15
N GLY A 186 -25.87 -16.05 17.50
CA GLY A 186 -26.32 -15.75 18.85
C GLY A 186 -25.23 -15.53 19.90
N TRP A 187 -24.00 -15.14 19.47
CA TRP A 187 -22.88 -14.89 20.38
C TRP A 187 -22.05 -13.65 19.97
N SER A 188 -21.21 -13.21 20.88
CA SER A 188 -20.27 -12.12 20.66
C SER A 188 -18.89 -12.47 21.19
N VAL A 189 -17.88 -11.76 20.70
CA VAL A 189 -16.48 -11.79 21.16
C VAL A 189 -15.97 -10.38 21.31
N ALA A 190 -14.96 -10.17 22.17
CA ALA A 190 -14.39 -8.86 22.42
C ALA A 190 -12.92 -8.82 21.98
N GLY A 191 -12.49 -7.71 21.40
CA GLY A 191 -11.10 -7.43 21.06
C GLY A 191 -10.63 -6.15 21.72
N GLU A 192 -9.38 -6.09 22.16
CA GLU A 192 -8.75 -4.92 22.76
C GLU A 192 -7.59 -4.43 21.86
N GLY A 193 -7.44 -3.12 21.71
CA GLY A 193 -6.37 -2.56 20.90
C GLY A 193 -6.13 -1.08 21.11
N PRO A 194 -4.98 -0.54 20.62
CA PRO A 194 -4.61 0.86 20.82
C PRO A 194 -5.45 1.85 20.00
N SER A 195 -6.31 1.36 19.13
CA SER A 195 -7.29 2.14 18.39
C SER A 195 -8.57 1.33 18.21
N ARG A 196 -9.69 2.03 17.95
CA ARG A 196 -10.95 1.37 17.62
C ARG A 196 -10.79 0.35 16.48
N ARG A 197 -10.07 0.72 15.41
CA ARG A 197 -9.84 -0.16 14.25
C ARG A 197 -9.04 -1.40 14.63
N ALA A 198 -7.99 -1.27 15.44
CA ALA A 198 -7.20 -2.41 15.90
C ALA A 198 -8.04 -3.37 16.77
N ALA A 199 -8.83 -2.83 17.69
CA ALA A 199 -9.73 -3.62 18.52
C ALA A 199 -10.81 -4.35 17.70
N GLU A 200 -11.38 -3.69 16.68
CA GLU A 200 -12.34 -4.32 15.75
C GLU A 200 -11.71 -5.47 14.97
N GLN A 201 -10.46 -5.35 14.53
CA GLN A 201 -9.73 -6.42 13.83
C GLN A 201 -9.50 -7.63 14.74
N ILE A 202 -9.08 -7.39 15.98
CA ILE A 202 -8.85 -8.47 16.96
C ILE A 202 -10.18 -9.19 17.29
N ALA A 203 -11.27 -8.44 17.49
CA ALA A 203 -12.58 -9.02 17.71
C ALA A 203 -13.07 -9.85 16.51
N ALA A 204 -12.84 -9.35 15.29
CA ALA A 204 -13.19 -10.07 14.06
C ALA A 204 -12.37 -11.37 13.91
N GLN A 205 -11.07 -11.33 14.22
CA GLN A 205 -10.22 -12.52 14.16
C GLN A 205 -10.69 -13.59 15.16
N GLN A 206 -10.99 -13.20 16.39
CA GLN A 206 -11.53 -14.15 17.37
C GLN A 206 -12.89 -14.73 16.96
N ALA A 207 -13.71 -13.93 16.25
CA ALA A 207 -14.97 -14.43 15.70
C ALA A 207 -14.74 -15.47 14.60
N LEU A 208 -13.78 -15.24 13.71
CA LEU A 208 -13.38 -16.19 12.66
C LEU A 208 -12.84 -17.49 13.28
N ASP A 209 -11.89 -17.39 14.20
CA ASP A 209 -11.30 -18.54 14.88
C ASP A 209 -12.38 -19.42 15.55
N ARG A 210 -13.38 -18.77 16.17
CA ARG A 210 -14.52 -19.47 16.77
C ARG A 210 -15.44 -20.14 15.74
N LEU A 211 -15.65 -19.49 14.58
CA LEU A 211 -16.45 -20.05 13.49
C LEU A 211 -15.74 -21.24 12.83
N GLU A 212 -14.42 -21.19 12.69
CA GLU A 212 -13.62 -22.27 12.14
C GLU A 212 -13.52 -23.45 13.11
N ALA A 213 -13.37 -23.20 14.40
CA ALA A 213 -13.33 -24.24 15.43
C ALA A 213 -14.71 -24.89 15.67
N GLY A 214 -15.80 -24.18 15.43
CA GLY A 214 -17.18 -24.67 15.59
C GLY A 214 -17.87 -25.12 14.31
N GLY A 215 -17.16 -25.09 13.21
CA GLY A 215 -17.69 -25.34 11.87
C GLY A 215 -17.45 -26.77 11.38
N ALA A 216 -18.04 -27.73 12.08
CA ALA A 216 -18.43 -29.02 11.49
C ALA A 216 -19.96 -29.14 11.58
#